data_c9acd1343d6594e81f2639702a2b224e
#
_entry.id   c9acd1343d6594e81f2639702a2b224e
#
_cell.length_a   1.000
_cell.length_b   1.000
_cell.length_c   1.000
_cell.angle_alpha   90.00
_cell.angle_beta   90.00
_cell.angle_gamma   90.00
#
_symmetry.space_group_name_H-M   'P 1'
#
loop_
_entity.id
_entity.type
_entity.pdbx_description
1 polymer ?
#
loop_
_entity_poly.entity_id
_entity_poly.type
_entity_poly.pdbx_seq_one_letter_code
_entity_poly.pdbx_strand_id
1 'polypeptide(L)'
;GGGAVFFYFNHSARSNSYATMHDMHHGKSGGASQGMMQGHMHDEMTMPGLQGKDTTDTEVADLKRIFQQHMEIERRVTNLPNGISTFTASNTPEVREAIVSHVSMMVTRLAEGKNPEVIIQSPTLDALFDVHEEIETEIEVTDTGVNVFQTSSNPEVVKLLQTHAAEVSDMSERGMAAVHERMSQ
;
A
#
# COMPACT_ATOMS: atom_id res chain seq x y z
N GLY A 1 -2.29 -21.09 -20.00
CA GLY A 1 -0.95 -20.59 -19.91
C GLY A 1 -0.93 -19.16 -19.43
N GLY A 2 -1.01 -18.94 -18.09
CA GLY A 2 -0.87 -17.62 -17.51
C GLY A 2 0.61 -17.28 -17.42
N GLY A 3 1.06 -16.25 -18.16
CA GLY A 3 2.40 -15.73 -18.03
C GLY A 3 2.53 -14.93 -16.74
N ALA A 4 3.43 -15.36 -15.86
CA ALA A 4 3.82 -14.55 -14.72
C ALA A 4 4.65 -13.36 -15.23
N VAL A 5 4.33 -12.17 -14.76
CA VAL A 5 5.10 -10.97 -15.07
C VAL A 5 5.93 -10.65 -13.84
N PHE A 6 7.24 -10.66 -14.01
CA PHE A 6 8.20 -10.34 -12.96
C PHE A 6 8.70 -8.91 -13.12
N PHE A 7 8.65 -8.15 -12.04
CA PHE A 7 9.23 -6.82 -11.96
C PHE A 7 10.33 -6.80 -10.92
N TYR A 8 11.54 -6.43 -11.36
CA TYR A 8 12.68 -6.22 -10.47
C TYR A 8 12.88 -4.73 -10.22
N PHE A 9 12.83 -4.34 -8.96
CA PHE A 9 13.20 -3.00 -8.55
C PHE A 9 14.56 -3.08 -7.85
N ASN A 10 15.62 -2.86 -8.64
CA ASN A 10 16.98 -2.86 -8.12
C ASN A 10 17.48 -1.41 -8.05
N HIS A 11 17.88 -1.01 -6.86
CA HIS A 11 18.50 0.30 -6.65
C HIS A 11 19.94 0.29 -7.15
N SER A 12 20.10 0.42 -8.44
CA SER A 12 21.36 0.91 -8.99
C SER A 12 21.29 2.43 -9.00
N ALA A 13 22.05 3.04 -8.13
CA ALA A 13 22.20 4.46 -8.12
C ALA A 13 22.63 4.97 -9.50
N ARG A 14 21.72 5.55 -10.22
CA ARG A 14 22.02 6.50 -11.28
C ARG A 14 21.05 7.65 -11.19
N SER A 15 21.55 8.68 -10.56
CA SER A 15 21.05 10.01 -10.78
C SER A 15 20.94 10.28 -12.26
N ASN A 16 19.76 10.55 -12.71
CA ASN A 16 19.62 11.42 -13.86
C ASN A 16 18.34 12.22 -13.72
N SER A 17 18.58 13.42 -13.29
CA SER A 17 17.66 14.51 -13.38
C SER A 17 17.22 14.69 -14.83
N TYR A 18 15.96 14.74 -15.04
CA TYR A 18 15.34 15.77 -15.87
C TYR A 18 13.89 15.89 -15.47
N ALA A 19 13.75 16.90 -14.74
CA ALA A 19 12.49 17.55 -14.49
C ALA A 19 12.00 18.25 -15.74
N THR A 20 10.92 18.84 -15.53
CA THR A 20 10.20 19.84 -16.33
C THR A 20 9.20 19.17 -17.24
N MET A 21 8.10 19.58 -17.23
CA MET A 21 7.43 20.83 -17.17
C MET A 21 5.93 20.65 -17.18
N HIS A 22 5.34 21.61 -16.55
CA HIS A 22 4.13 22.29 -16.99
C HIS A 22 2.91 21.40 -17.13
N ASP A 23 1.84 21.75 -16.57
CA ASP A 23 1.18 22.99 -16.89
C ASP A 23 0.11 23.38 -15.89
N MET A 24 0.00 24.63 -15.75
CA MET A 24 -1.12 25.33 -15.18
C MET A 24 -2.41 25.02 -15.91
N HIS A 25 -3.45 24.76 -15.20
CA HIS A 25 -4.72 25.32 -15.61
C HIS A 25 -5.61 25.65 -14.43
N HIS A 26 -5.85 26.90 -14.35
CA HIS A 26 -6.92 27.52 -13.61
C HIS A 26 -8.27 26.90 -13.92
N GLY A 27 -8.96 26.53 -12.90
CA GLY A 27 -10.39 26.26 -12.98
C GLY A 27 -11.03 26.72 -11.69
N LYS A 28 -11.42 27.99 -11.68
CA LYS A 28 -12.36 28.49 -10.69
C LYS A 28 -13.70 27.83 -10.91
N SER A 29 -14.27 27.26 -9.90
CA SER A 29 -15.67 27.50 -9.64
C SER A 29 -16.00 27.09 -8.22
N GLY A 30 -16.53 28.03 -7.52
CA GLY A 30 -17.05 27.88 -6.20
C GLY A 30 -18.29 27.01 -6.20
N GLY A 31 -18.39 26.24 -5.19
CA GLY A 31 -19.59 25.52 -4.85
C GLY A 31 -19.55 25.28 -3.35
N ALA A 32 -20.20 26.18 -2.64
CA ALA A 32 -20.45 25.96 -1.24
C ALA A 32 -21.33 24.71 -1.10
N SER A 33 -20.78 23.66 -0.58
CA SER A 33 -21.61 22.55 -0.14
C SER A 33 -21.61 22.55 1.38
N GLN A 34 -22.77 22.73 1.91
CA GLN A 34 -23.05 22.56 3.32
C GLN A 34 -22.82 21.10 3.69
N GLY A 35 -21.76 20.87 4.44
CA GLY A 35 -21.49 19.58 5.04
C GLY A 35 -22.43 19.33 6.18
N MET A 36 -23.39 18.48 5.99
CA MET A 36 -24.20 17.95 7.07
C MET A 36 -23.42 16.87 7.78
N MET A 37 -23.14 17.12 9.05
CA MET A 37 -22.72 16.08 9.96
C MET A 37 -23.77 14.98 10.02
N GLN A 38 -23.41 13.81 9.58
CA GLN A 38 -24.19 12.63 9.92
C GLN A 38 -23.24 11.55 10.44
N GLY A 39 -23.53 11.16 11.67
CA GLY A 39 -22.69 10.39 12.55
C GLY A 39 -22.14 9.07 12.07
N HIS A 40 -21.28 8.66 12.83
CA HIS A 40 -20.45 7.46 13.09
C HIS A 40 -20.71 6.15 12.31
N MET A 41 -21.75 6.03 11.49
CA MET A 41 -22.02 4.85 10.67
C MET A 41 -21.48 4.94 9.25
N HIS A 42 -20.83 6.06 8.90
CA HIS A 42 -20.36 6.31 7.55
C HIS A 42 -18.83 6.17 7.39
N ASP A 43 -18.09 5.83 8.45
CA ASP A 43 -16.64 5.73 8.39
C ASP A 43 -16.16 4.67 7.40
N GLU A 44 -16.89 3.55 7.27
CA GLU A 44 -16.56 2.53 6.28
C GLU A 44 -16.91 2.94 4.85
N MET A 45 -17.87 3.85 4.65
CA MET A 45 -18.26 4.33 3.33
C MET A 45 -17.39 5.49 2.84
N THR A 46 -16.93 6.34 3.73
CA THR A 46 -16.12 7.52 3.37
C THR A 46 -14.64 7.33 3.64
N MET A 47 -14.28 6.53 4.65
CA MET A 47 -12.90 6.18 5.01
C MET A 47 -11.90 7.33 4.79
N PRO A 48 -12.07 8.49 5.46
CA PRO A 48 -11.20 9.65 5.22
C PRO A 48 -9.74 9.37 5.57
N GLY A 49 -9.49 8.38 6.44
CA GLY A 49 -8.14 7.96 6.84
C GLY A 49 -7.32 7.31 5.73
N LEU A 50 -7.92 6.99 4.57
CA LEU A 50 -7.23 6.37 3.44
C LEU A 50 -6.55 7.39 2.52
N GLN A 51 -6.80 8.67 2.73
CA GLN A 51 -6.14 9.72 1.98
C GLN A 51 -4.76 10.03 2.57
N GLY A 52 -3.85 10.42 1.71
CA GLY A 52 -2.49 10.77 2.10
C GLY A 52 -1.94 11.89 1.23
N LYS A 53 -0.65 12.13 1.41
CA LYS A 53 0.09 13.08 0.60
C LYS A 53 0.25 12.54 -0.82
N ASP A 54 -0.10 13.33 -1.80
CA ASP A 54 0.01 13.01 -3.23
C ASP A 54 -0.69 11.70 -3.68
N THR A 55 -1.65 11.19 -2.89
CA THR A 55 -2.41 10.00 -3.28
C THR A 55 -3.40 10.33 -4.39
N THR A 56 -3.50 9.42 -5.36
CA THR A 56 -4.48 9.53 -6.45
C THR A 56 -5.83 8.96 -6.01
N ASP A 57 -6.88 9.33 -6.75
CA ASP A 57 -8.21 8.77 -6.52
C ASP A 57 -8.23 7.25 -6.66
N THR A 58 -7.45 6.70 -7.59
CA THR A 58 -7.30 5.25 -7.77
C THR A 58 -6.68 4.59 -6.56
N GLU A 59 -5.62 5.16 -5.99
CA GLU A 59 -4.99 4.63 -4.78
C GLU A 59 -5.95 4.58 -3.61
N VAL A 60 -6.72 5.63 -3.40
CA VAL A 60 -7.72 5.71 -2.35
C VAL A 60 -8.85 4.70 -2.59
N ALA A 61 -9.33 4.60 -3.83
CA ALA A 61 -10.38 3.66 -4.20
C ALA A 61 -9.94 2.20 -4.01
N ASP A 62 -8.70 1.86 -4.35
CA ASP A 62 -8.15 0.52 -4.14
C ASP A 62 -8.12 0.16 -2.65
N LEU A 63 -7.59 1.03 -1.80
CA LEU A 63 -7.58 0.83 -0.36
C LEU A 63 -8.99 0.67 0.21
N LYS A 64 -9.90 1.52 -0.23
CA LYS A 64 -11.31 1.47 0.22
C LYS A 64 -11.93 0.11 -0.09
N ARG A 65 -11.74 -0.40 -1.30
CA ARG A 65 -12.24 -1.71 -1.70
C ARG A 65 -11.61 -2.82 -0.88
N ILE A 66 -10.31 -2.77 -0.67
CA ILE A 66 -9.58 -3.75 0.13
C ILE A 66 -10.13 -3.81 1.56
N PHE A 67 -10.32 -2.66 2.21
CA PHE A 67 -10.87 -2.62 3.57
C PHE A 67 -12.33 -3.06 3.62
N GLN A 68 -13.16 -2.63 2.68
CA GLN A 68 -14.58 -3.00 2.63
C GLN A 68 -14.79 -4.50 2.41
N GLN A 69 -13.91 -5.13 1.65
CA GLN A 69 -14.00 -6.54 1.27
C GLN A 69 -12.83 -7.37 1.80
N HIS A 70 -12.26 -6.96 2.92
CA HIS A 70 -11.08 -7.63 3.50
C HIS A 70 -11.31 -9.12 3.78
N MET A 71 -12.55 -9.53 4.05
CA MET A 71 -12.88 -10.93 4.28
C MET A 71 -12.77 -11.81 3.03
N GLU A 72 -12.73 -11.19 1.85
CA GLU A 72 -12.52 -11.86 0.57
C GLU A 72 -11.03 -12.05 0.24
N ILE A 73 -10.14 -11.64 1.13
CA ILE A 73 -8.69 -11.67 0.92
C ILE A 73 -8.08 -12.89 1.57
N GLU A 74 -7.32 -13.65 0.78
CA GLU A 74 -6.43 -14.69 1.25
C GLU A 74 -5.00 -14.13 1.33
N ARG A 75 -4.32 -14.38 2.44
CA ARG A 75 -2.95 -13.90 2.63
C ARG A 75 -2.09 -14.93 3.32
N ARG A 76 -0.86 -15.10 2.82
CA ARG A 76 0.17 -15.95 3.41
C ARG A 76 1.46 -15.17 3.52
N VAL A 77 2.14 -15.29 4.66
CA VAL A 77 3.42 -14.63 4.93
C VAL A 77 4.42 -15.67 5.40
N THR A 78 5.60 -15.62 4.81
CA THR A 78 6.74 -16.42 5.25
C THR A 78 7.88 -15.46 5.62
N ASN A 79 8.31 -15.52 6.87
CA ASN A 79 9.49 -14.78 7.30
C ASN A 79 10.74 -15.52 6.82
N LEU A 80 11.64 -14.78 6.19
CA LEU A 80 12.92 -15.28 5.70
C LEU A 80 14.05 -14.75 6.59
N PRO A 81 15.21 -15.43 6.63
CA PRO A 81 16.35 -14.90 7.39
C PRO A 81 16.77 -13.49 6.98
N ASN A 82 16.52 -13.12 5.73
CA ASN A 82 16.90 -11.82 5.15
C ASN A 82 15.71 -10.99 4.68
N GLY A 83 14.48 -11.34 5.06
CA GLY A 83 13.32 -10.58 4.61
C GLY A 83 12.00 -11.29 4.79
N ILE A 84 11.11 -11.09 3.82
CA ILE A 84 9.76 -11.67 3.79
C ILE A 84 9.40 -12.16 2.39
N SER A 85 8.53 -13.16 2.35
CA SER A 85 7.79 -13.57 1.16
C SER A 85 6.30 -13.52 1.50
N THR A 86 5.53 -12.79 0.70
CA THR A 86 4.09 -12.64 0.93
C THR A 86 3.30 -13.02 -0.32
N PHE A 87 2.14 -13.61 -0.10
CA PHE A 87 1.16 -13.86 -1.14
C PHE A 87 -0.18 -13.28 -0.69
N THR A 88 -0.79 -12.45 -1.52
CA THR A 88 -2.09 -11.84 -1.26
C THR A 88 -2.96 -12.01 -2.48
N ALA A 89 -4.15 -12.56 -2.30
CA ALA A 89 -5.02 -12.97 -3.39
C ALA A 89 -6.49 -12.82 -3.02
N SER A 90 -7.35 -12.88 -4.05
CA SER A 90 -8.78 -12.98 -3.89
C SER A 90 -9.41 -13.71 -5.07
N ASN A 91 -10.46 -14.47 -4.78
CA ASN A 91 -11.31 -15.08 -5.83
C ASN A 91 -12.31 -14.07 -6.41
N THR A 92 -12.51 -12.95 -5.74
CA THR A 92 -13.40 -11.88 -6.22
C THR A 92 -12.60 -10.97 -7.16
N PRO A 93 -12.97 -10.87 -8.46
CA PRO A 93 -12.18 -10.13 -9.45
C PRO A 93 -11.88 -8.69 -9.08
N GLU A 94 -12.88 -7.96 -8.56
CA GLU A 94 -12.72 -6.54 -8.18
C GLU A 94 -11.75 -6.36 -7.02
N VAL A 95 -11.77 -7.29 -6.08
CA VAL A 95 -10.83 -7.28 -4.93
C VAL A 95 -9.43 -7.62 -5.39
N ARG A 96 -9.31 -8.61 -6.28
CA ARG A 96 -8.03 -9.00 -6.88
C ARG A 96 -7.38 -7.84 -7.63
N GLU A 97 -8.14 -7.13 -8.45
CA GLU A 97 -7.65 -5.97 -9.18
C GLU A 97 -7.18 -4.87 -8.23
N ALA A 98 -7.93 -4.60 -7.17
CA ALA A 98 -7.55 -3.62 -6.16
C ALA A 98 -6.27 -4.03 -5.42
N ILE A 99 -6.10 -5.31 -5.09
CA ILE A 99 -4.89 -5.84 -4.45
C ILE A 99 -3.68 -5.64 -5.36
N VAL A 100 -3.77 -6.06 -6.62
CA VAL A 100 -2.66 -5.96 -7.58
C VAL A 100 -2.29 -4.49 -7.80
N SER A 101 -3.27 -3.63 -8.00
CA SER A 101 -3.07 -2.20 -8.19
C SER A 101 -2.42 -1.55 -6.95
N HIS A 102 -2.97 -1.80 -5.77
CA HIS A 102 -2.45 -1.24 -4.53
C HIS A 102 -1.01 -1.68 -4.25
N VAL A 103 -0.73 -2.97 -4.32
CA VAL A 103 0.60 -3.50 -4.04
C VAL A 103 1.62 -3.00 -5.05
N SER A 104 1.27 -2.99 -6.34
CA SER A 104 2.14 -2.48 -7.39
C SER A 104 2.50 -1.01 -7.20
N MET A 105 1.52 -0.19 -6.83
CA MET A 105 1.76 1.23 -6.55
C MET A 105 2.60 1.44 -5.29
N MET A 106 2.35 0.69 -4.23
CA MET A 106 3.13 0.79 -3.00
C MET A 106 4.58 0.34 -3.20
N VAL A 107 4.81 -0.71 -3.97
CA VAL A 107 6.16 -1.16 -4.33
C VAL A 107 6.89 -0.08 -5.12
N THR A 108 6.21 0.55 -6.07
CA THR A 108 6.78 1.67 -6.85
C THR A 108 7.12 2.86 -5.95
N ARG A 109 6.20 3.24 -5.06
CA ARG A 109 6.43 4.33 -4.10
C ARG A 109 7.62 4.03 -3.18
N LEU A 110 7.71 2.81 -2.69
CA LEU A 110 8.83 2.40 -1.83
C LEU A 110 10.17 2.48 -2.59
N ALA A 111 10.21 2.00 -3.82
CA ALA A 111 11.40 2.08 -4.66
C ALA A 111 11.85 3.54 -4.89
N GLU A 112 10.92 4.45 -5.02
CA GLU A 112 11.17 5.88 -5.25
C GLU A 112 11.32 6.69 -3.95
N GLY A 113 11.04 6.10 -2.80
CA GLY A 113 11.03 6.79 -1.51
C GLY A 113 9.88 7.79 -1.35
N LYS A 114 8.79 7.59 -2.07
CA LYS A 114 7.62 8.48 -2.06
C LYS A 114 6.58 8.03 -1.05
N ASN A 115 6.84 8.25 0.22
CA ASN A 115 5.92 7.93 1.31
C ASN A 115 4.60 8.70 1.13
N PRO A 116 3.44 8.00 0.98
CA PRO A 116 2.16 8.66 0.81
C PRO A 116 1.62 9.28 2.10
N GLU A 117 2.19 8.94 3.25
CA GLU A 117 1.77 9.45 4.56
C GLU A 117 0.24 9.37 4.73
N VAL A 118 -0.34 8.21 4.40
CA VAL A 118 -1.76 7.96 4.60
C VAL A 118 -2.09 8.07 6.09
N ILE A 119 -3.22 8.69 6.42
CA ILE A 119 -3.57 9.01 7.82
C ILE A 119 -3.52 7.77 8.71
N ILE A 120 -4.00 6.63 8.23
CA ILE A 120 -4.01 5.37 9.00
C ILE A 120 -2.69 4.61 8.96
N GLN A 121 -1.68 5.14 8.30
CA GLN A 121 -0.40 4.46 8.08
C GLN A 121 0.33 4.21 9.40
N SER A 122 0.94 3.03 9.51
CA SER A 122 1.71 2.69 10.71
C SER A 122 3.07 3.37 10.74
N PRO A 123 3.63 3.63 11.94
CA PRO A 123 5.02 4.09 12.06
C PRO A 123 6.03 3.12 11.46
N THR A 124 5.74 1.82 11.43
CA THR A 124 6.57 0.80 10.80
C THR A 124 6.73 1.05 9.31
N LEU A 125 5.64 1.39 8.62
CA LEU A 125 5.69 1.70 7.20
C LEU A 125 6.46 2.99 6.94
N ASP A 126 6.30 4.01 7.76
CA ASP A 126 7.11 5.24 7.68
C ASP A 126 8.61 4.94 7.79
N ALA A 127 8.98 4.09 8.75
CA ALA A 127 10.37 3.66 8.93
C ALA A 127 10.91 2.90 7.70
N LEU A 128 10.08 2.09 7.04
CA LEU A 128 10.46 1.39 5.81
C LEU A 128 10.73 2.38 4.66
N PHE A 129 9.91 3.42 4.53
CA PHE A 129 10.17 4.47 3.54
C PHE A 129 11.48 5.22 3.82
N ASP A 130 11.80 5.45 5.09
CA ASP A 130 13.06 6.10 5.48
C ASP A 130 14.30 5.29 5.08
N VAL A 131 14.18 3.96 5.03
CA VAL A 131 15.27 3.04 4.68
C VAL A 131 15.05 2.36 3.33
N HIS A 132 14.24 2.93 2.47
CA HIS A 132 13.84 2.30 1.20
C HIS A 132 15.01 1.85 0.32
N GLU A 133 16.15 2.56 0.39
CA GLU A 133 17.35 2.22 -0.38
C GLU A 133 18.01 0.91 0.07
N GLU A 134 17.70 0.44 1.28
CA GLU A 134 18.22 -0.81 1.83
C GLU A 134 17.31 -2.01 1.55
N ILE A 135 16.22 -1.82 0.80
CA ILE A 135 15.22 -2.86 0.52
C ILE A 135 15.27 -3.23 -0.96
N GLU A 136 15.44 -4.51 -1.24
CA GLU A 136 15.25 -5.08 -2.57
C GLU A 136 13.87 -5.70 -2.64
N THR A 137 13.12 -5.39 -3.70
CA THR A 137 11.76 -5.89 -3.88
C THR A 137 11.61 -6.58 -5.22
N GLU A 138 11.02 -7.76 -5.20
CA GLU A 138 10.58 -8.51 -6.37
C GLU A 138 9.08 -8.72 -6.25
N ILE A 139 8.33 -8.44 -7.31
CA ILE A 139 6.89 -8.62 -7.38
C ILE A 139 6.51 -9.51 -8.55
N GLU A 140 5.64 -10.47 -8.29
CA GLU A 140 5.09 -11.37 -9.29
C GLU A 140 3.56 -11.28 -9.24
N VAL A 141 2.95 -10.87 -10.34
CA VAL A 141 1.50 -10.87 -10.51
C VAL A 141 1.05 -12.23 -11.01
N THR A 142 0.11 -12.85 -10.31
CA THR A 142 -0.47 -14.16 -10.64
C THR A 142 -1.92 -14.03 -11.11
N ASP A 143 -2.54 -15.13 -11.50
CA ASP A 143 -3.95 -15.14 -11.91
C ASP A 143 -4.90 -14.81 -10.76
N THR A 144 -4.48 -14.99 -9.51
CA THR A 144 -5.34 -14.80 -8.33
C THR A 144 -4.90 -13.66 -7.42
N GLY A 145 -3.70 -13.10 -7.63
CA GLY A 145 -3.21 -12.04 -6.76
C GLY A 145 -1.75 -11.68 -7.04
N VAL A 146 -0.98 -11.52 -5.98
CA VAL A 146 0.39 -11.02 -6.08
C VAL A 146 1.31 -11.66 -5.03
N ASN A 147 2.49 -12.07 -5.48
CA ASN A 147 3.61 -12.44 -4.62
C ASN A 147 4.56 -11.27 -4.50
N VAL A 148 5.05 -11.01 -3.29
CA VAL A 148 6.08 -9.99 -3.05
C VAL A 148 7.21 -10.59 -2.23
N PHE A 149 8.44 -10.42 -2.68
CA PHE A 149 9.66 -10.76 -1.96
C PHE A 149 10.39 -9.49 -1.63
N GLN A 150 10.65 -9.27 -0.36
CA GLN A 150 11.41 -8.11 0.09
C GLN A 150 12.55 -8.57 0.98
N THR A 151 13.75 -8.12 0.67
CA THR A 151 14.96 -8.52 1.38
C THR A 151 15.84 -7.32 1.69
N SER A 152 16.67 -7.47 2.71
CA SER A 152 17.69 -6.50 3.08
C SER A 152 18.89 -7.20 3.70
N SER A 153 20.05 -6.63 3.53
CA SER A 153 21.25 -7.07 4.24
C SER A 153 21.34 -6.52 5.67
N ASN A 154 20.50 -5.57 6.01
CA ASN A 154 20.45 -4.96 7.34
C ASN A 154 19.40 -5.67 8.22
N PRO A 155 19.82 -6.35 9.32
CA PRO A 155 18.88 -7.07 10.20
C PRO A 155 17.76 -6.20 10.79
N GLU A 156 18.01 -4.92 11.03
CA GLU A 156 16.99 -4.00 11.53
C GLU A 156 15.91 -3.74 10.48
N VAL A 157 16.29 -3.65 9.21
CA VAL A 157 15.34 -3.50 8.10
C VAL A 157 14.53 -4.79 7.91
N VAL A 158 15.15 -5.95 8.02
CA VAL A 158 14.45 -7.25 7.99
C VAL A 158 13.37 -7.31 9.06
N LYS A 159 13.69 -6.85 10.27
CA LYS A 159 12.73 -6.80 11.38
C LYS A 159 11.55 -5.86 11.07
N LEU A 160 11.80 -4.71 10.47
CA LEU A 160 10.75 -3.78 10.03
C LEU A 160 9.85 -4.44 8.98
N LEU A 161 10.42 -5.13 8.00
CA LEU A 161 9.67 -5.85 6.97
C LEU A 161 8.76 -6.91 7.57
N GLN A 162 9.28 -7.70 8.51
CA GLN A 162 8.51 -8.74 9.17
C GLN A 162 7.39 -8.18 10.04
N THR A 163 7.64 -7.08 10.75
CA THR A 163 6.64 -6.38 11.54
C THR A 163 5.54 -5.82 10.66
N HIS A 164 5.91 -5.17 9.57
CA HIS A 164 4.95 -4.62 8.62
C HIS A 164 4.09 -5.71 7.98
N ALA A 165 4.68 -6.83 7.58
CA ALA A 165 3.92 -7.96 7.02
C ALA A 165 2.88 -8.49 8.01
N ALA A 166 3.21 -8.55 9.30
CA ALA A 166 2.26 -8.94 10.36
C ALA A 166 1.13 -7.91 10.54
N GLU A 167 1.43 -6.62 10.48
CA GLU A 167 0.43 -5.56 10.55
C GLU A 167 -0.55 -5.64 9.36
N VAL A 168 -0.05 -5.89 8.15
CA VAL A 168 -0.89 -6.06 6.97
C VAL A 168 -1.77 -7.30 7.09
N SER A 169 -1.25 -8.41 7.61
CA SER A 169 -2.04 -9.61 7.86
C SER A 169 -3.18 -9.35 8.84
N ASP A 170 -2.91 -8.61 9.91
CA ASP A 170 -3.92 -8.21 10.88
C ASP A 170 -5.02 -7.34 10.24
N MET A 171 -4.64 -6.39 9.40
CA MET A 171 -5.61 -5.58 8.64
C MET A 171 -6.44 -6.40 7.67
N SER A 172 -5.86 -7.42 7.03
CA SER A 172 -6.63 -8.29 6.12
C SER A 172 -7.62 -9.17 6.88
N GLU A 173 -7.31 -9.56 8.09
CA GLU A 173 -8.20 -10.38 8.93
C GLU A 173 -9.30 -9.56 9.59
N ARG A 174 -8.97 -8.38 10.12
CA ARG A 174 -9.85 -7.57 10.95
C ARG A 174 -10.28 -6.25 10.33
N GLY A 175 -9.77 -5.90 9.15
CA GLY A 175 -10.11 -4.66 8.46
C GLY A 175 -9.80 -3.41 9.29
N MET A 176 -10.71 -2.46 9.28
CA MET A 176 -10.54 -1.19 10.03
C MET A 176 -10.47 -1.38 11.54
N ALA A 177 -10.97 -2.48 12.09
CA ALA A 177 -10.83 -2.78 13.53
C ALA A 177 -9.36 -2.89 13.95
N ALA A 178 -8.52 -3.48 13.12
CA ALA A 178 -7.07 -3.55 13.36
C ALA A 178 -6.43 -2.16 13.41
N VAL A 179 -6.84 -1.28 12.49
CA VAL A 179 -6.37 0.11 12.44
C VAL A 179 -6.77 0.88 13.69
N HIS A 180 -8.05 0.81 14.06
CA HIS A 180 -8.58 1.51 15.24
C HIS A 180 -7.88 1.06 16.52
N GLU A 181 -7.66 -0.22 16.70
CA GLU A 181 -6.95 -0.76 17.85
C GLU A 181 -5.52 -0.23 17.94
N ARG A 182 -4.78 -0.22 16.82
CA ARG A 182 -3.42 0.30 16.79
C ARG A 182 -3.37 1.80 17.09
N MET A 183 -4.33 2.58 16.58
CA MET A 183 -4.36 4.03 16.76
C MET A 183 -4.80 4.44 18.18
N SER A 184 -5.43 3.56 18.94
CA SER A 184 -5.89 3.81 20.31
C SER A 184 -4.85 3.46 21.38
N GLN A 185 -3.68 2.99 21.00
CA GLN A 185 -2.58 2.67 21.91
C GLN A 185 -1.69 3.87 22.22
#